data_ac51e85fbcbb56f29070e18977c7cfd4
#
_entry.id   ac51e85fbcbb56f29070e18977c7cfd4
#
_cell.length_a   1.000
_cell.length_b   1.000
_cell.length_c   1.000
_cell.angle_alpha   90.00
_cell.angle_beta   90.00
_cell.angle_gamma   90.00
#
_symmetry.space_group_name_H-M   'P 1'
#
loop_
_entity.id
_entity.type
_entity.pdbx_description
1 polymer ?
#
loop_
_entity_poly.entity_id
_entity_poly.type
_entity_poly.pdbx_seq_one_letter_code
_entity_poly.pdbx_strand_id
1 'polypeptide(L)'
;MGFFTYVSRLGRKRRGVPHCQLFLGLALAAAACGTATQSPKPAPASGDGLEFTGSWNGLGSRHTISLGPNRTGAIVDLKGTMLLTGSGRPGVGFQAEVIGLSDSGTGFQGRSVWTDERGDQVYSELTGEGTATKNHIAGTILSGTGRYAGLTGSYEFSWQWVMEGEDGAVQGRAVDLQGRVRGPAAGESQP
;
A
#
# COMPACT_ATOMS: atom_id res chain seq x y z
N MET A 1 -37.19 -8.77 33.14
CA MET A 1 -37.43 -7.71 34.18
C MET A 1 -36.13 -7.51 34.92
N GLY A 2 -35.49 -6.33 34.81
CA GLY A 2 -34.26 -6.02 35.51
C GLY A 2 -33.60 -4.80 34.86
N PHE A 3 -34.16 -3.62 35.13
CA PHE A 3 -33.59 -2.31 34.73
C PHE A 3 -32.37 -2.02 35.63
N PHE A 4 -31.24 -1.70 35.07
CA PHE A 4 -30.15 -1.02 35.76
C PHE A 4 -29.96 0.36 35.18
N THR A 5 -30.47 1.33 35.95
CA THR A 5 -30.25 2.76 35.80
C THR A 5 -28.87 3.10 36.37
N TYR A 6 -27.97 3.71 35.61
CA TYR A 6 -26.72 4.27 36.11
C TYR A 6 -26.75 5.78 36.06
N VAL A 7 -26.69 6.35 37.27
CA VAL A 7 -26.85 7.77 37.61
C VAL A 7 -25.54 8.53 37.34
N SER A 8 -25.67 9.67 36.70
CA SER A 8 -24.67 10.71 36.50
C SER A 8 -24.13 11.26 37.84
N ARG A 9 -22.82 11.46 37.92
CA ARG A 9 -22.20 12.35 38.89
C ARG A 9 -21.45 13.46 38.20
N LEU A 10 -22.05 14.66 38.30
CA LEU A 10 -21.43 15.96 38.08
C LEU A 10 -20.44 16.26 39.21
N GLY A 11 -19.21 16.58 38.88
CA GLY A 11 -18.14 17.02 39.78
C GLY A 11 -17.56 18.36 39.33
N ARG A 12 -17.90 19.33 40.09
CA ARG A 12 -17.74 20.80 40.18
C ARG A 12 -16.28 21.28 40.09
N LYS A 13 -16.03 22.16 39.14
CA LYS A 13 -15.36 23.46 39.10
C LYS A 13 -14.42 23.83 40.28
N ARG A 14 -13.14 24.11 39.98
CA ARG A 14 -12.37 25.12 40.70
C ARG A 14 -11.66 26.06 39.74
N ARG A 15 -11.97 27.34 39.88
CA ARG A 15 -11.30 28.49 39.29
C ARG A 15 -10.06 28.82 40.12
N GLY A 16 -8.99 29.22 39.50
CA GLY A 16 -7.83 29.87 40.10
C GLY A 16 -7.13 30.72 39.06
N VAL A 17 -7.20 32.01 39.24
CA VAL A 17 -6.57 33.13 38.50
C VAL A 17 -5.77 33.90 39.55
N PRO A 18 -4.90 34.82 39.21
CA PRO A 18 -3.72 34.88 38.28
C PRO A 18 -2.43 35.27 39.03
N HIS A 19 -1.27 35.14 38.43
CA HIS A 19 -0.14 36.01 38.77
C HIS A 19 0.57 36.45 37.50
N CYS A 20 0.42 37.71 37.25
CA CYS A 20 1.14 38.55 36.31
C CYS A 20 2.60 38.68 36.80
N GLN A 21 3.56 38.25 36.01
CA GLN A 21 4.95 38.71 36.10
C GLN A 21 5.47 39.06 34.71
N LEU A 22 5.60 40.35 34.56
CA LEU A 22 6.21 41.06 33.47
C LEU A 22 7.72 40.83 33.57
N PHE A 23 8.35 40.07 32.64
CA PHE A 23 9.78 40.12 32.40
C PHE A 23 10.04 40.56 30.97
N LEU A 24 10.48 41.80 30.91
CA LEU A 24 11.03 42.43 29.70
C LEU A 24 12.45 41.84 29.49
N GLY A 25 12.59 40.92 28.55
CA GLY A 25 13.87 40.32 28.12
C GLY A 25 14.06 40.56 26.65
N LEU A 26 14.89 41.55 26.32
CA LEU A 26 15.38 41.84 24.99
C LEU A 26 16.34 40.71 24.56
N ALA A 27 15.93 39.83 23.66
CA ALA A 27 16.79 38.84 23.05
C ALA A 27 16.87 39.05 21.54
N LEU A 28 18.07 39.35 21.07
CA LEU A 28 18.44 39.40 19.68
C LEU A 28 18.09 38.09 18.96
N ALA A 29 17.19 38.17 17.99
CA ALA A 29 16.91 37.08 17.08
C ALA A 29 17.96 37.09 15.97
N ALA A 30 18.95 36.21 16.05
CA ALA A 30 19.77 35.83 14.92
C ALA A 30 18.92 34.96 13.99
N ALA A 31 18.49 35.50 12.87
CA ALA A 31 17.82 34.77 11.79
C ALA A 31 18.84 33.85 11.11
N ALA A 32 18.95 32.61 11.58
CA ALA A 32 19.59 31.54 10.83
C ALA A 32 18.60 31.10 9.72
N CYS A 33 18.83 31.59 8.49
CA CYS A 33 18.23 30.99 7.29
C CYS A 33 18.74 29.56 7.15
N GLY A 34 18.03 28.62 7.77
CA GLY A 34 18.17 27.22 7.48
C GLY A 34 17.58 26.93 6.10
N THR A 35 18.43 26.91 5.08
CA THR A 35 18.07 26.32 3.79
C THR A 35 17.74 24.85 4.02
N ALA A 36 16.45 24.52 4.09
CA ALA A 36 15.99 23.14 4.04
C ALA A 36 16.49 22.55 2.72
N THR A 37 17.53 21.75 2.80
CA THR A 37 17.99 20.92 1.69
C THR A 37 16.87 19.92 1.42
N GLN A 38 15.97 20.25 0.48
CA GLN A 38 15.04 19.29 -0.06
C GLN A 38 15.88 18.19 -0.71
N SER A 39 15.81 17.00 -0.17
CA SER A 39 16.29 15.80 -0.86
C SER A 39 15.70 15.82 -2.26
N PRO A 40 16.52 15.72 -3.31
CA PRO A 40 16.00 15.72 -4.67
C PRO A 40 15.06 14.54 -4.80
N LYS A 41 13.79 14.83 -5.10
CA LYS A 41 12.84 13.82 -5.59
C LYS A 41 13.55 13.09 -6.73
N PRO A 42 13.65 11.74 -6.69
CA PRO A 42 14.28 11.01 -7.77
C PRO A 42 13.66 11.47 -9.09
N ALA A 43 14.47 12.02 -9.99
CA ALA A 43 14.03 12.35 -11.33
C ALA A 43 13.50 11.07 -11.96
N PRO A 44 12.36 11.09 -12.70
CA PRO A 44 11.91 9.94 -13.44
C PRO A 44 13.05 9.57 -14.39
N ALA A 45 13.58 8.36 -14.20
CA ALA A 45 14.61 7.82 -15.07
C ALA A 45 14.05 7.78 -16.48
N SER A 46 14.54 8.68 -17.34
CA SER A 46 14.25 8.71 -18.78
C SER A 46 14.92 7.49 -19.40
N GLY A 47 14.24 6.38 -19.40
CA GLY A 47 14.64 5.15 -20.07
C GLY A 47 13.39 4.51 -20.65
N ASP A 48 13.51 3.91 -21.83
CA ASP A 48 12.48 3.32 -22.68
C ASP A 48 11.63 2.22 -21.98
N GLY A 49 10.98 2.55 -20.87
CA GLY A 49 10.05 1.68 -20.16
C GLY A 49 8.64 1.82 -20.72
N LEU A 50 7.93 0.70 -20.84
CA LEU A 50 6.52 0.67 -21.19
C LEU A 50 5.67 0.99 -19.98
N GLU A 51 4.87 2.04 -20.07
CA GLU A 51 3.87 2.38 -19.05
C GLU A 51 2.62 1.55 -19.25
N PHE A 52 1.99 1.20 -18.15
CA PHE A 52 0.71 0.52 -18.14
C PHE A 52 -0.19 1.04 -17.02
N THR A 53 -1.49 0.89 -17.22
CA THR A 53 -2.51 1.04 -16.20
C THR A 53 -3.33 -0.24 -16.13
N GLY A 54 -4.17 -0.39 -15.13
CA GLY A 54 -4.98 -1.58 -15.06
C GLY A 54 -5.99 -1.60 -13.93
N SER A 55 -6.61 -2.75 -13.79
CA SER A 55 -7.54 -3.06 -12.71
C SER A 55 -7.35 -4.51 -12.27
N TRP A 56 -7.56 -4.77 -11.00
CA TRP A 56 -7.57 -6.11 -10.43
C TRP A 56 -8.72 -6.22 -9.44
N ASN A 57 -9.49 -7.29 -9.55
CA ASN A 57 -10.50 -7.66 -8.58
C ASN A 57 -10.08 -9.00 -7.98
N GLY A 58 -9.88 -9.02 -6.67
CA GLY A 58 -9.45 -10.20 -5.94
C GLY A 58 -10.49 -10.61 -4.91
N LEU A 59 -10.63 -11.90 -4.73
CA LEU A 59 -11.40 -12.55 -3.68
C LEU A 59 -10.54 -13.61 -2.99
N GLY A 60 -10.83 -13.92 -1.75
CA GLY A 60 -10.06 -14.90 -1.00
C GLY A 60 -10.33 -14.88 0.49
N SER A 61 -9.31 -15.01 1.30
CA SER A 61 -9.41 -15.07 2.74
C SER A 61 -8.49 -14.07 3.45
N ARG A 62 -8.95 -13.61 4.61
CA ARG A 62 -8.19 -12.80 5.55
C ARG A 62 -8.35 -13.37 6.95
N HIS A 63 -7.25 -13.80 7.54
CA HIS A 63 -7.23 -14.24 8.92
C HIS A 63 -6.56 -13.17 9.79
N THR A 64 -7.32 -12.60 10.73
CA THR A 64 -6.86 -11.49 11.58
C THR A 64 -6.69 -11.94 13.02
N ILE A 65 -5.59 -11.55 13.65
CA ILE A 65 -5.29 -11.78 15.06
C ILE A 65 -4.96 -10.45 15.75
N SER A 66 -5.22 -10.38 17.06
CA SER A 66 -4.77 -9.28 17.90
C SER A 66 -3.30 -9.50 18.28
N LEU A 67 -2.47 -8.50 18.05
CA LEU A 67 -1.05 -8.48 18.44
C LEU A 67 -0.80 -7.64 19.70
N GLY A 68 -1.86 -7.15 20.35
CA GLY A 68 -1.81 -6.33 21.56
C GLY A 68 -2.84 -5.20 21.52
N PRO A 69 -2.81 -4.28 22.50
CA PRO A 69 -3.67 -3.13 22.50
C PRO A 69 -3.50 -2.29 21.23
N ASN A 70 -4.55 -2.07 20.46
CA ASN A 70 -4.57 -1.27 19.23
C ASN A 70 -3.64 -1.77 18.11
N ARG A 71 -3.22 -3.04 18.13
CA ARG A 71 -2.39 -3.64 17.09
C ARG A 71 -3.01 -4.94 16.59
N THR A 72 -3.15 -5.05 15.28
CA THR A 72 -3.68 -6.23 14.61
C THR A 72 -2.73 -6.68 13.52
N GLY A 73 -2.62 -7.99 13.34
CA GLY A 73 -1.96 -8.60 12.21
C GLY A 73 -2.95 -9.45 11.42
N ALA A 74 -2.77 -9.51 10.11
CA ALA A 74 -3.60 -10.37 9.27
C ALA A 74 -2.76 -11.05 8.18
N ILE A 75 -3.07 -12.31 7.94
CA ILE A 75 -2.61 -13.02 6.74
C ILE A 75 -3.71 -12.89 5.69
N VAL A 76 -3.33 -12.57 4.46
CA VAL A 76 -4.23 -12.48 3.31
C VAL A 76 -3.79 -13.44 2.22
N ASP A 77 -4.78 -14.05 1.56
CA ASP A 77 -4.64 -14.88 0.36
C ASP A 77 -5.74 -14.45 -0.61
N LEU A 78 -5.36 -13.87 -1.73
CA LEU A 78 -6.29 -13.30 -2.70
C LEU A 78 -5.97 -13.82 -4.09
N LYS A 79 -7.03 -14.09 -4.86
CA LYS A 79 -6.94 -14.53 -6.25
C LYS A 79 -7.99 -13.85 -7.10
N GLY A 80 -7.65 -13.46 -8.32
CA GLY A 80 -8.63 -12.85 -9.20
C GLY A 80 -8.08 -12.40 -10.53
N THR A 81 -8.97 -11.85 -11.34
CA THR A 81 -8.65 -11.40 -12.70
C THR A 81 -8.09 -9.99 -12.70
N MET A 82 -6.98 -9.81 -13.37
CA MET A 82 -6.34 -8.52 -13.61
C MET A 82 -6.33 -8.23 -15.11
N LEU A 83 -6.62 -6.98 -15.47
CA LEU A 83 -6.52 -6.48 -16.82
C LEU A 83 -5.52 -5.32 -16.83
N LEU A 84 -4.50 -5.43 -17.66
CA LEU A 84 -3.51 -4.37 -17.88
C LEU A 84 -3.65 -3.80 -19.29
N THR A 85 -3.57 -2.48 -19.39
CA THR A 85 -3.59 -1.73 -20.65
C THR A 85 -2.35 -0.85 -20.75
N GLY A 86 -1.71 -0.85 -21.89
CA GLY A 86 -0.56 0.02 -22.18
C GLY A 86 -0.84 0.93 -23.35
N SER A 87 0.00 1.95 -23.53
CA SER A 87 -0.12 2.90 -24.63
C SER A 87 -0.06 2.18 -25.98
N GLY A 88 -1.16 2.24 -26.74
CA GLY A 88 -1.24 1.68 -28.10
C GLY A 88 -1.28 0.14 -28.18
N ARG A 89 -1.54 -0.57 -27.09
CA ARG A 89 -1.64 -2.04 -27.07
C ARG A 89 -3.01 -2.50 -26.57
N PRO A 90 -3.52 -3.61 -27.08
CA PRO A 90 -4.72 -4.24 -26.52
C PRO A 90 -4.47 -4.65 -25.07
N GLY A 91 -5.54 -4.71 -24.29
CA GLY A 91 -5.46 -5.16 -22.89
C GLY A 91 -4.93 -6.60 -22.79
N VAL A 92 -4.11 -6.85 -21.78
CA VAL A 92 -3.63 -8.19 -21.43
C VAL A 92 -4.27 -8.62 -20.13
N GLY A 93 -4.93 -9.77 -20.15
CA GLY A 93 -5.55 -10.39 -18.99
C GLY A 93 -4.59 -11.32 -18.27
N PHE A 94 -4.63 -11.29 -16.94
CA PHE A 94 -3.90 -12.20 -16.07
C PHE A 94 -4.82 -12.78 -15.00
N GLN A 95 -4.53 -13.98 -14.57
CA GLN A 95 -4.93 -14.47 -13.28
C GLN A 95 -3.86 -14.01 -12.28
N ALA A 96 -4.25 -13.17 -11.33
CA ALA A 96 -3.32 -12.67 -10.31
C ALA A 96 -3.61 -13.31 -8.95
N GLU A 97 -2.56 -13.77 -8.29
CA GLU A 97 -2.58 -14.35 -6.96
C GLU A 97 -1.67 -13.53 -6.05
N VAL A 98 -2.12 -13.28 -4.81
CA VAL A 98 -1.38 -12.51 -3.81
C VAL A 98 -1.47 -13.21 -2.47
N ILE A 99 -0.33 -13.42 -1.84
CA ILE A 99 -0.23 -13.80 -0.44
C ILE A 99 0.53 -12.74 0.34
N GLY A 100 0.14 -12.46 1.58
CA GLY A 100 0.85 -11.45 2.36
C GLY A 100 0.50 -11.42 3.83
N LEU A 101 1.33 -10.67 4.55
CA LEU A 101 1.16 -10.33 5.95
C LEU A 101 0.93 -8.83 6.08
N SER A 102 -0.16 -8.45 6.74
CA SER A 102 -0.45 -7.07 7.12
C SER A 102 -0.30 -6.92 8.63
N ASP A 103 0.38 -5.87 9.06
CA ASP A 103 0.53 -5.52 10.47
C ASP A 103 0.27 -4.02 10.60
N SER A 104 -0.69 -3.63 11.45
CA SER A 104 -1.08 -2.23 11.62
C SER A 104 0.05 -1.34 12.18
N GLY A 105 1.13 -1.92 12.69
CA GLY A 105 2.31 -1.19 13.19
C GLY A 105 3.48 -1.12 12.21
N THR A 106 3.59 -2.06 11.26
CA THR A 106 4.75 -2.16 10.34
C THR A 106 4.39 -2.17 8.87
N GLY A 107 3.09 -2.26 8.52
CA GLY A 107 2.62 -2.22 7.16
C GLY A 107 2.31 -3.60 6.57
N PHE A 108 2.23 -3.65 5.26
CA PHE A 108 1.95 -4.85 4.47
C PHE A 108 3.20 -5.31 3.72
N GLN A 109 3.43 -6.62 3.72
CA GLN A 109 4.44 -7.29 2.92
C GLN A 109 3.82 -8.51 2.24
N GLY A 110 4.09 -8.70 0.95
CA GLY A 110 3.50 -9.80 0.20
C GLY A 110 4.28 -10.21 -1.04
N ARG A 111 3.73 -11.20 -1.71
CA ARG A 111 4.18 -11.68 -3.02
C ARG A 111 2.99 -11.79 -3.94
N SER A 112 3.20 -11.53 -5.22
CA SER A 112 2.20 -11.77 -6.25
C SER A 112 2.77 -12.57 -7.42
N VAL A 113 1.88 -13.35 -8.01
CA VAL A 113 2.12 -14.08 -9.26
C VAL A 113 1.01 -13.71 -10.22
N TRP A 114 1.37 -13.24 -11.41
CA TRP A 114 0.44 -12.99 -12.50
C TRP A 114 0.65 -14.03 -13.57
N THR A 115 -0.35 -14.77 -13.92
CA THR A 115 -0.29 -15.82 -14.94
C THR A 115 -1.20 -15.43 -16.11
N ASP A 116 -0.65 -15.41 -17.31
CA ASP A 116 -1.41 -15.07 -18.50
C ASP A 116 -2.09 -16.31 -19.14
N GLU A 117 -2.75 -16.09 -20.28
CA GLU A 117 -3.48 -17.13 -21.02
C GLU A 117 -2.58 -18.26 -21.58
N ARG A 118 -1.26 -18.06 -21.61
CA ARG A 118 -0.28 -19.07 -22.08
C ARG A 118 0.41 -19.79 -20.94
N GLY A 119 0.17 -19.34 -19.70
CA GLY A 119 0.85 -19.83 -18.50
C GLY A 119 2.18 -19.15 -18.20
N ASP A 120 2.55 -18.12 -18.98
CA ASP A 120 3.72 -17.31 -18.67
C ASP A 120 3.45 -16.43 -17.45
N GLN A 121 4.45 -16.25 -16.59
CA GLN A 121 4.28 -15.67 -15.27
C GLN A 121 5.15 -14.43 -15.03
N VAL A 122 4.63 -13.52 -14.19
CA VAL A 122 5.36 -12.39 -13.61
C VAL A 122 5.33 -12.53 -12.10
N TYR A 123 6.47 -12.39 -11.45
CA TYR A 123 6.63 -12.46 -9.99
C TYR A 123 6.97 -11.10 -9.42
N SER A 124 6.29 -10.70 -8.35
CA SER A 124 6.51 -9.41 -7.70
C SER A 124 6.58 -9.53 -6.18
N GLU A 125 7.34 -8.63 -5.60
CA GLU A 125 7.28 -8.28 -4.19
C GLU A 125 6.31 -7.11 -3.99
N LEU A 126 5.52 -7.18 -2.92
CA LEU A 126 4.57 -6.16 -2.54
C LEU A 126 4.92 -5.57 -1.18
N THR A 127 4.83 -4.25 -1.06
CA THR A 127 4.93 -3.52 0.20
C THR A 127 3.82 -2.49 0.30
N GLY A 128 3.38 -2.18 1.52
CA GLY A 128 2.32 -1.20 1.72
C GLY A 128 2.28 -0.66 3.15
N GLU A 129 1.55 0.43 3.38
CA GLU A 129 1.48 1.10 4.67
C GLU A 129 0.63 0.35 5.71
N GLY A 130 -0.19 -0.61 5.30
CA GLY A 130 -0.96 -1.48 6.21
C GLY A 130 -2.01 -0.79 7.08
N THR A 131 -2.36 0.46 6.78
CA THR A 131 -3.39 1.19 7.52
C THR A 131 -4.79 0.84 7.02
N ALA A 132 -5.77 0.80 7.92
CA ALA A 132 -7.15 0.41 7.61
C ALA A 132 -7.85 1.32 6.57
N THR A 133 -7.38 2.55 6.38
CA THR A 133 -8.07 3.57 5.57
C THR A 133 -7.39 3.89 4.24
N LYS A 134 -6.09 3.56 4.07
CA LYS A 134 -5.36 3.77 2.81
C LYS A 134 -4.35 2.64 2.65
N ASN A 135 -4.74 1.62 1.94
CA ASN A 135 -3.84 0.54 1.57
C ASN A 135 -3.16 0.88 0.24
N HIS A 136 -2.25 1.84 0.26
CA HIS A 136 -1.37 2.07 -0.88
C HIS A 136 -0.34 0.93 -0.93
N ILE A 137 -0.29 0.24 -2.06
CA ILE A 137 0.58 -0.90 -2.29
C ILE A 137 1.53 -0.57 -3.42
N ALA A 138 2.81 -0.75 -3.17
CA ALA A 138 3.86 -0.70 -4.17
C ALA A 138 4.33 -2.12 -4.50
N GLY A 139 4.44 -2.42 -5.79
CA GLY A 139 4.93 -3.69 -6.31
C GLY A 139 6.26 -3.51 -7.05
N THR A 140 7.22 -4.40 -6.79
CA THR A 140 8.47 -4.48 -7.55
C THR A 140 8.50 -5.81 -8.29
N ILE A 141 8.65 -5.77 -9.61
CA ILE A 141 8.78 -6.97 -10.44
C ILE A 141 10.19 -7.55 -10.24
N LEU A 142 10.23 -8.78 -9.77
CA LEU A 142 11.45 -9.51 -9.44
C LEU A 142 11.97 -10.33 -10.63
N SER A 143 11.06 -10.96 -11.35
CA SER A 143 11.36 -11.85 -12.48
C SER A 143 10.09 -12.22 -13.24
N GLY A 144 10.25 -12.97 -14.33
CA GLY A 144 9.16 -13.58 -15.07
C GLY A 144 9.61 -14.81 -15.85
N THR A 145 8.64 -15.52 -16.44
CA THR A 145 8.88 -16.68 -17.30
C THR A 145 8.41 -16.40 -18.73
N GLY A 146 8.82 -17.23 -19.67
CA GLY A 146 8.40 -17.13 -21.07
C GLY A 146 8.58 -15.73 -21.64
N ARG A 147 7.52 -15.11 -22.16
CA ARG A 147 7.56 -13.77 -22.73
C ARG A 147 7.86 -12.64 -21.73
N TYR A 148 7.85 -12.95 -20.43
CA TYR A 148 8.20 -12.01 -19.36
C TYR A 148 9.57 -12.27 -18.75
N ALA A 149 10.35 -13.20 -19.31
CA ALA A 149 11.72 -13.46 -18.86
C ALA A 149 12.57 -12.18 -18.95
N GLY A 150 13.28 -11.85 -17.86
CA GLY A 150 14.07 -10.62 -17.76
C GLY A 150 13.27 -9.32 -17.63
N LEU A 151 11.94 -9.41 -17.46
CA LEU A 151 11.10 -8.24 -17.17
C LEU A 151 11.46 -7.68 -15.81
N THR A 152 11.65 -6.37 -15.72
CA THR A 152 11.84 -5.61 -14.48
C THR A 152 10.91 -4.41 -14.46
N GLY A 153 10.68 -3.84 -13.29
CA GLY A 153 9.84 -2.66 -13.17
C GLY A 153 9.16 -2.53 -11.84
N SER A 154 8.25 -1.58 -11.77
CA SER A 154 7.46 -1.31 -10.58
C SER A 154 6.06 -0.85 -10.93
N TYR A 155 5.16 -1.01 -9.99
CA TYR A 155 3.78 -0.57 -10.10
C TYR A 155 3.23 -0.19 -8.73
N GLU A 156 2.13 0.51 -8.71
CA GLU A 156 1.46 0.92 -7.50
C GLU A 156 -0.06 0.89 -7.69
N PHE A 157 -0.77 0.74 -6.61
CA PHE A 157 -2.23 0.81 -6.58
C PHE A 157 -2.74 1.07 -5.16
N SER A 158 -3.98 1.52 -5.05
CA SER A 158 -4.72 1.56 -3.79
C SER A 158 -5.63 0.35 -3.68
N TRP A 159 -5.50 -0.44 -2.60
CA TRP A 159 -6.40 -1.55 -2.35
C TRP A 159 -7.65 -1.11 -1.59
N GLN A 160 -8.81 -1.49 -2.07
CA GLN A 160 -10.10 -1.21 -1.44
C GLN A 160 -10.82 -2.53 -1.14
N TRP A 161 -11.14 -2.75 0.13
CA TRP A 161 -12.03 -3.84 0.53
C TRP A 161 -13.46 -3.51 0.08
N VAL A 162 -14.12 -4.44 -0.57
CA VAL A 162 -15.51 -4.34 -1.05
C VAL A 162 -16.43 -5.12 -0.13
N MET A 163 -15.97 -6.27 0.37
CA MET A 163 -16.73 -7.15 1.26
C MET A 163 -15.77 -7.83 2.24
N GLU A 164 -16.19 -7.96 3.49
CA GLU A 164 -15.55 -8.77 4.52
C GLU A 164 -16.63 -9.62 5.21
N GLY A 165 -16.51 -10.95 5.10
CA GLY A 165 -17.41 -11.91 5.74
C GLY A 165 -16.95 -12.26 7.15
N GLU A 166 -17.88 -12.72 8.00
CA GLU A 166 -17.58 -13.16 9.36
C GLU A 166 -16.69 -14.40 9.40
N ASP A 167 -16.72 -15.21 8.34
CA ASP A 167 -15.89 -16.39 8.13
C ASP A 167 -14.46 -16.08 7.64
N GLY A 168 -14.13 -14.79 7.49
CA GLY A 168 -12.85 -14.33 6.95
C GLY A 168 -12.80 -14.31 5.43
N ALA A 169 -13.88 -14.61 4.72
CA ALA A 169 -13.97 -14.41 3.28
C ALA A 169 -13.92 -12.93 2.96
N VAL A 170 -13.10 -12.55 1.96
CA VAL A 170 -12.92 -11.15 1.60
C VAL A 170 -12.97 -10.97 0.09
N GLN A 171 -13.42 -9.80 -0.32
CA GLN A 171 -13.32 -9.32 -1.69
C GLN A 171 -12.83 -7.88 -1.72
N GLY A 172 -11.99 -7.57 -2.69
CA GLY A 172 -11.49 -6.20 -2.88
C GLY A 172 -11.07 -5.95 -4.31
N ARG A 173 -10.64 -4.72 -4.53
CA ARG A 173 -10.17 -4.27 -5.84
C ARG A 173 -8.95 -3.35 -5.73
N ALA A 174 -8.09 -3.41 -6.73
CA ALA A 174 -7.08 -2.40 -6.96
C ALA A 174 -7.67 -1.22 -7.72
N VAL A 175 -7.43 -0.01 -7.21
CA VAL A 175 -7.80 1.27 -7.83
C VAL A 175 -6.54 2.01 -8.18
N ASP A 176 -6.57 2.77 -9.28
CA ASP A 176 -5.44 3.56 -9.76
C ASP A 176 -4.16 2.72 -9.97
N LEU A 177 -4.35 1.46 -10.46
CA LEU A 177 -3.23 0.60 -10.75
C LEU A 177 -2.48 1.16 -11.95
N GLN A 178 -1.21 1.48 -11.73
CA GLN A 178 -0.31 2.02 -12.75
C GLN A 178 1.11 1.52 -12.52
N GLY A 179 1.89 1.43 -13.58
CA GLY A 179 3.27 0.99 -13.47
C GLY A 179 4.08 1.21 -14.73
N ARG A 180 5.35 0.84 -14.61
CA ARG A 180 6.30 0.90 -15.72
C ARG A 180 7.14 -0.37 -15.71
N VAL A 181 7.31 -0.97 -16.88
CA VAL A 181 8.13 -2.17 -17.07
C VAL A 181 9.20 -1.92 -18.13
N ARG A 182 10.31 -2.63 -17.98
CA ARG A 182 11.38 -2.71 -18.96
C ARG A 182 11.60 -4.18 -19.31
N GLY A 183 11.67 -4.48 -20.58
CA GLY A 183 12.09 -5.79 -21.05
C GLY A 183 13.59 -6.02 -20.82
N PRO A 184 14.09 -7.23 -21.06
CA PRO A 184 15.51 -7.51 -21.03
C PRO A 184 16.24 -6.55 -21.98
N ALA A 185 17.42 -6.06 -21.56
CA ALA A 185 18.25 -5.24 -22.41
C ALA A 185 18.52 -6.02 -23.72
N ALA A 186 18.26 -5.38 -24.87
CA ALA A 186 18.52 -5.99 -26.16
C ALA A 186 20.03 -6.30 -26.26
N GLY A 187 20.42 -7.53 -25.94
CA GLY A 187 21.83 -7.95 -25.93
C GLY A 187 22.14 -9.15 -25.06
N GLU A 188 21.31 -9.51 -24.11
CA GLU A 188 21.48 -10.74 -23.33
C GLU A 188 20.63 -11.87 -23.93
N SER A 189 21.09 -12.42 -25.04
CA SER A 189 20.66 -13.75 -25.48
C SER A 189 21.19 -14.73 -24.44
N GLN A 190 20.31 -15.29 -23.61
CA GLN A 190 20.66 -16.43 -22.76
C GLN A 190 21.13 -17.60 -23.64
N PRO A 191 22.16 -18.33 -23.21
CA PRO A 191 22.69 -19.50 -23.88
C PRO A 191 21.71 -20.67 -23.93
#